data_9a5a55130be02b66c5bfe0d0e81d199e
#
_entry.id   9a5a55130be02b66c5bfe0d0e81d199e
#
_cell.length_a   1.000
_cell.length_b   1.000
_cell.length_c   1.000
_cell.angle_alpha   90.00
_cell.angle_beta   90.00
_cell.angle_gamma   90.00
#
_symmetry.space_group_name_H-M   'P 1'
#
loop_
_entity.id
_entity.type
_entity.pdbx_description
1 polymer ?
#
loop_
_entity_poly.entity_id
_entity_poly.type
_entity_poly.pdbx_seq_one_letter_code
_entity_poly.pdbx_strand_id
1 'polypeptide(L)'
;MADIFADNYSEDPYWWDLAPRPESDDQTPPSRADVVVVGSGNVGLSAALSLTRRGRDVVVLDAEAAGHGASTRNAGYLGRGLWFKYGDMVQSIGREGAGILAREAVRAHDYAAGLIRDEQITCFYRDTGRFIAAPSKAIYRKLEKDLELMRADGVPVDAEMIPAERQHEEIASTVYHGGQLLRGNGIIHAGLYHQGLVERVRAQGGKVIGFCPVTGISRENEGFTVTTPKGTIQAGEVFVATNGYTPKAFPWQRRRVIPVSAFMIATETLSPELMARVLPNGRPLIENRNTPLWIRPNEDGTRILFGGTTGEDLGSLPRKAHQLHGEMTRVVPDLEGVKLTHCWTGKVAFSFDMLPHTGTHDGVHYAMGWCAAGVPMGTYLGHKTALRIVGDPDAATPLDDRPFPTKPFYTGNPWFLRWAVAWLKHKDAKLMRE
;
A
#
# COMPACT_ATOMS: atom_id res chain seq x y z
N MET A 1 -26.40 -21.42 -0.18
CA MET A 1 -25.89 -20.02 -0.15
C MET A 1 -26.34 -19.38 -1.44
N ALA A 2 -26.88 -18.17 -1.40
CA ALA A 2 -27.21 -17.45 -2.64
C ALA A 2 -25.96 -17.34 -3.52
N ASP A 3 -26.14 -17.42 -4.83
CA ASP A 3 -25.05 -17.20 -5.79
C ASP A 3 -24.72 -15.71 -5.83
N ILE A 4 -23.57 -15.35 -5.24
CA ILE A 4 -23.08 -13.96 -5.15
C ILE A 4 -22.18 -13.60 -6.34
N PHE A 5 -21.89 -14.52 -7.25
CA PHE A 5 -20.97 -14.29 -8.34
C PHE A 5 -21.69 -13.88 -9.62
N ALA A 6 -21.14 -12.89 -10.31
CA ALA A 6 -21.55 -12.56 -11.66
C ALA A 6 -20.98 -13.59 -12.66
N ASP A 7 -21.58 -13.69 -13.86
CA ASP A 7 -21.14 -14.64 -14.89
C ASP A 7 -19.68 -14.42 -15.33
N ASN A 8 -19.18 -13.19 -15.22
CA ASN A 8 -17.80 -12.78 -15.53
C ASN A 8 -16.90 -12.69 -14.31
N TYR A 9 -17.17 -13.46 -13.24
CA TYR A 9 -16.33 -13.45 -12.04
C TYR A 9 -14.90 -13.87 -12.32
N SER A 10 -13.94 -13.09 -11.77
CA SER A 10 -12.50 -13.33 -11.85
C SER A 10 -11.84 -13.28 -10.48
N GLU A 11 -10.76 -14.05 -10.32
CA GLU A 11 -9.85 -14.02 -9.16
C GLU A 11 -8.64 -13.10 -9.38
N ASP A 12 -8.52 -12.51 -10.56
CA ASP A 12 -7.55 -11.47 -10.84
C ASP A 12 -7.94 -10.13 -10.19
N PRO A 13 -6.95 -9.28 -9.87
CA PRO A 13 -7.24 -7.93 -9.41
C PRO A 13 -8.09 -7.13 -10.42
N TYR A 14 -9.15 -6.51 -9.95
CA TYR A 14 -9.99 -5.60 -10.76
C TYR A 14 -9.17 -4.57 -11.56
N TRP A 15 -8.05 -4.14 -11.00
CA TRP A 15 -7.14 -3.18 -11.66
C TRP A 15 -6.51 -3.69 -12.96
N TRP A 16 -6.52 -5.00 -13.18
CA TRP A 16 -5.91 -5.61 -14.36
C TRP A 16 -6.84 -5.60 -15.58
N ASP A 17 -8.13 -5.31 -15.40
CA ASP A 17 -9.06 -5.09 -16.52
C ASP A 17 -8.60 -3.93 -17.43
N LEU A 18 -8.16 -2.81 -16.83
CA LEU A 18 -7.65 -1.65 -17.57
C LEU A 18 -6.11 -1.62 -17.68
N ALA A 19 -5.41 -2.38 -16.88
CA ALA A 19 -3.95 -2.44 -16.88
C ALA A 19 -3.49 -3.90 -16.81
N PRO A 20 -3.69 -4.70 -17.87
CA PRO A 20 -3.36 -6.12 -17.86
C PRO A 20 -1.87 -6.37 -17.66
N ARG A 21 -1.54 -7.49 -17.04
CA ARG A 21 -0.16 -7.92 -16.84
C ARG A 21 0.28 -8.83 -17.98
N PRO A 22 1.51 -8.69 -18.48
CA PRO A 22 2.05 -9.61 -19.48
C PRO A 22 2.17 -11.02 -18.90
N GLU A 23 1.99 -12.02 -19.75
CA GLU A 23 2.14 -13.45 -19.39
C GLU A 23 3.59 -13.91 -19.45
N SER A 24 4.46 -13.20 -20.17
CA SER A 24 5.90 -13.50 -20.30
C SER A 24 6.69 -12.22 -20.55
N ASP A 25 8.01 -12.33 -20.39
CA ASP A 25 8.98 -11.29 -20.77
C ASP A 25 10.26 -11.99 -21.24
N ASP A 26 10.55 -11.91 -22.53
CA ASP A 26 11.70 -12.56 -23.17
C ASP A 26 12.98 -11.71 -23.10
N GLN A 27 12.92 -10.52 -22.49
CA GLN A 27 14.08 -9.66 -22.34
C GLN A 27 15.17 -10.34 -21.51
N THR A 28 16.41 -10.25 -21.99
CA THR A 28 17.58 -10.68 -21.27
C THR A 28 18.21 -9.49 -20.54
N PRO A 29 18.59 -9.61 -19.26
CA PRO A 29 19.25 -8.53 -18.55
C PRO A 29 20.63 -8.24 -19.18
N PRO A 30 21.10 -6.98 -19.16
CA PRO A 30 22.43 -6.65 -19.63
C PRO A 30 23.48 -7.24 -18.68
N SER A 31 24.71 -7.39 -19.17
CA SER A 31 25.83 -7.88 -18.35
C SER A 31 26.32 -6.86 -17.30
N ARG A 32 26.01 -5.57 -17.48
CA ARG A 32 26.37 -4.46 -16.55
C ARG A 32 25.23 -3.47 -16.42
N ALA A 33 25.18 -2.80 -15.26
CA ALA A 33 24.31 -1.65 -14.98
C ALA A 33 24.94 -0.81 -13.87
N ASP A 34 24.66 0.51 -13.84
CA ASP A 34 25.05 1.34 -12.69
C ASP A 34 24.26 0.92 -11.44
N VAL A 35 22.96 0.68 -11.61
CA VAL A 35 22.08 0.32 -10.51
C VAL A 35 21.14 -0.83 -10.93
N VAL A 36 21.10 -1.88 -10.11
CA VAL A 36 20.09 -2.93 -10.22
C VAL A 36 19.04 -2.73 -9.12
N VAL A 37 17.79 -2.59 -9.53
CA VAL A 37 16.63 -2.51 -8.63
C VAL A 37 15.90 -3.86 -8.61
N VAL A 38 15.74 -4.45 -7.43
CA VAL A 38 15.04 -5.73 -7.25
C VAL A 38 13.62 -5.47 -6.78
N GLY A 39 12.66 -5.74 -7.65
CA GLY A 39 11.24 -5.48 -7.47
C GLY A 39 10.74 -4.27 -8.25
N SER A 40 9.81 -4.49 -9.17
CA SER A 40 9.19 -3.49 -10.05
C SER A 40 7.92 -2.87 -9.44
N GLY A 41 7.77 -2.87 -8.11
CA GLY A 41 6.69 -2.14 -7.45
C GLY A 41 6.89 -0.63 -7.51
N ASN A 42 5.91 0.14 -7.02
CA ASN A 42 5.97 1.62 -7.02
C ASN A 42 7.27 2.17 -6.42
N VAL A 43 7.82 1.50 -5.41
CA VAL A 43 9.08 1.86 -4.76
C VAL A 43 10.27 1.75 -5.72
N GLY A 44 10.43 0.58 -6.32
CA GLY A 44 11.52 0.31 -7.27
C GLY A 44 11.42 1.18 -8.52
N LEU A 45 10.21 1.36 -9.06
CA LEU A 45 9.99 2.19 -10.25
C LEU A 45 10.21 3.68 -9.96
N SER A 46 9.79 4.19 -8.80
CA SER A 46 10.06 5.58 -8.41
C SER A 46 11.56 5.83 -8.24
N ALA A 47 12.29 4.87 -7.67
CA ALA A 47 13.75 4.95 -7.59
C ALA A 47 14.38 4.90 -8.98
N ALA A 48 13.98 3.95 -9.83
CA ALA A 48 14.48 3.81 -11.19
C ALA A 48 14.27 5.09 -12.01
N LEU A 49 13.07 5.68 -11.94
CA LEU A 49 12.76 6.94 -12.62
C LEU A 49 13.66 8.08 -12.13
N SER A 50 13.90 8.16 -10.83
CA SER A 50 14.74 9.20 -10.24
C SER A 50 16.22 9.04 -10.61
N LEU A 51 16.70 7.81 -10.75
CA LEU A 51 18.07 7.46 -11.15
C LEU A 51 18.30 7.69 -12.65
N THR A 52 17.38 7.22 -13.50
CA THR A 52 17.49 7.39 -14.96
C THR A 52 17.49 8.87 -15.37
N ARG A 53 16.71 9.70 -14.70
CA ARG A 53 16.73 11.17 -14.88
C ARG A 53 18.06 11.82 -14.50
N ARG A 54 18.87 11.14 -13.69
CA ARG A 54 20.22 11.54 -13.31
C ARG A 54 21.31 10.85 -14.14
N GLY A 55 20.90 10.27 -15.27
CA GLY A 55 21.83 9.68 -16.25
C GLY A 55 22.40 8.32 -15.83
N ARG A 56 21.81 7.64 -14.84
CA ARG A 56 22.27 6.29 -14.44
C ARG A 56 21.66 5.22 -15.35
N ASP A 57 22.47 4.22 -15.72
CA ASP A 57 21.97 3.00 -16.37
C ASP A 57 21.31 2.11 -15.32
N VAL A 58 19.96 1.94 -15.44
CA VAL A 58 19.14 1.28 -14.43
C VAL A 58 18.43 0.08 -15.01
N VAL A 59 18.55 -1.05 -14.31
CA VAL A 59 17.82 -2.27 -14.62
C VAL A 59 16.93 -2.64 -13.42
N VAL A 60 15.63 -2.70 -13.66
CA VAL A 60 14.62 -3.17 -12.68
C VAL A 60 14.26 -4.61 -13.00
N LEU A 61 14.41 -5.50 -12.03
CA LEU A 61 14.12 -6.93 -12.16
C LEU A 61 12.93 -7.31 -11.28
N ASP A 62 12.00 -8.07 -11.83
CA ASP A 62 10.90 -8.66 -11.05
C ASP A 62 10.84 -10.17 -11.25
N ALA A 63 10.45 -10.88 -10.20
CA ALA A 63 10.33 -12.33 -10.24
C ALA A 63 9.13 -12.80 -11.07
N GLU A 64 8.09 -11.98 -11.14
CA GLU A 64 6.85 -12.19 -11.88
C GLU A 64 6.69 -11.10 -12.94
N ALA A 65 5.51 -10.97 -13.52
CA ALA A 65 5.18 -9.83 -14.35
C ALA A 65 5.42 -8.51 -13.60
N ALA A 66 5.88 -7.47 -14.28
CA ALA A 66 6.08 -6.16 -13.68
C ALA A 66 4.81 -5.70 -12.96
N GLY A 67 4.92 -5.45 -11.65
CA GLY A 67 3.79 -5.04 -10.81
C GLY A 67 2.85 -6.15 -10.36
N HIS A 68 3.19 -7.42 -10.50
CA HIS A 68 2.38 -8.53 -9.98
C HIS A 68 2.11 -8.43 -8.46
N GLY A 69 2.99 -7.79 -7.72
CA GLY A 69 2.90 -7.62 -6.26
C GLY A 69 1.86 -6.62 -5.80
N ALA A 70 2.01 -6.12 -4.56
CA ALA A 70 1.07 -5.24 -3.88
C ALA A 70 0.75 -3.93 -4.63
N SER A 71 1.64 -3.46 -5.50
CA SER A 71 1.49 -2.17 -6.19
C SER A 71 0.26 -2.11 -7.10
N THR A 72 -0.19 -3.25 -7.62
CA THR A 72 -1.40 -3.36 -8.45
C THR A 72 -2.50 -4.22 -7.81
N ARG A 73 -2.39 -4.48 -6.49
CA ARG A 73 -3.38 -5.25 -5.73
C ARG A 73 -3.95 -4.47 -4.54
N ASN A 74 -3.39 -3.28 -4.26
CA ASN A 74 -3.81 -2.43 -3.16
C ASN A 74 -5.13 -1.70 -3.45
N ALA A 75 -5.69 -1.07 -2.41
CA ALA A 75 -6.97 -0.37 -2.52
C ALA A 75 -6.90 0.99 -3.25
N GLY A 76 -5.74 1.42 -3.75
CA GLY A 76 -5.59 2.66 -4.50
C GLY A 76 -5.79 3.93 -3.67
N TYR A 77 -5.43 3.91 -2.39
CA TYR A 77 -5.48 5.10 -1.54
C TYR A 77 -4.19 5.92 -1.63
N LEU A 78 -4.33 7.22 -1.86
CA LEU A 78 -3.26 8.20 -1.75
C LEU A 78 -3.52 9.04 -0.49
N GLY A 79 -2.99 8.58 0.65
CA GLY A 79 -3.26 9.16 1.97
C GLY A 79 -2.11 10.00 2.49
N ARG A 80 -2.40 10.94 3.41
CA ARG A 80 -1.43 11.85 4.05
C ARG A 80 -0.95 11.38 5.43
N GLY A 81 -1.14 10.10 5.77
CA GLY A 81 -0.79 9.57 7.09
C GLY A 81 -0.16 8.19 7.03
N LEU A 82 0.45 7.81 8.14
CA LEU A 82 0.92 6.46 8.38
C LEU A 82 -0.22 5.58 8.91
N TRP A 83 -0.01 4.26 8.88
CA TRP A 83 -0.92 3.32 9.52
C TRP A 83 -0.95 3.47 11.05
N PHE A 84 0.23 3.72 11.63
CA PHE A 84 0.39 3.91 13.08
C PHE A 84 -0.32 5.20 13.50
N LYS A 85 -1.32 5.09 14.38
CA LYS A 85 -2.17 6.22 14.78
C LYS A 85 -1.34 7.26 15.52
N TYR A 86 -1.68 8.54 15.37
CA TYR A 86 -0.86 9.63 15.91
C TYR A 86 -0.68 9.55 17.42
N GLY A 87 -1.76 9.35 18.18
CA GLY A 87 -1.68 9.20 19.63
C GLY A 87 -0.87 7.98 20.08
N ASP A 88 -0.95 6.86 19.33
CA ASP A 88 -0.15 5.67 19.61
C ASP A 88 1.34 5.90 19.28
N MET A 89 1.66 6.67 18.21
CA MET A 89 3.03 7.12 17.91
C MET A 89 3.58 8.00 19.03
N VAL A 90 2.79 8.97 19.52
CA VAL A 90 3.20 9.85 20.63
C VAL A 90 3.57 9.04 21.87
N GLN A 91 2.79 7.99 22.18
CA GLN A 91 3.11 7.09 23.30
C GLN A 91 4.40 6.28 23.08
N SER A 92 4.69 5.90 21.83
CA SER A 92 5.84 5.05 21.49
C SER A 92 7.16 5.80 21.32
N ILE A 93 7.14 6.96 20.68
CA ILE A 93 8.34 7.71 20.26
C ILE A 93 8.34 9.19 20.69
N GLY A 94 7.40 9.59 21.53
CA GLY A 94 7.27 10.98 21.99
C GLY A 94 6.59 11.90 20.97
N ARG A 95 6.17 13.10 21.42
CA ARG A 95 5.44 14.10 20.60
C ARG A 95 6.29 14.62 19.45
N GLU A 96 7.55 14.93 19.71
CA GLU A 96 8.47 15.45 18.70
C GLU A 96 8.67 14.43 17.56
N GLY A 97 9.01 13.17 17.91
CA GLY A 97 9.21 12.10 16.93
C GLY A 97 7.94 11.80 16.12
N ALA A 98 6.78 11.74 16.78
CA ALA A 98 5.50 11.55 16.13
C ALA A 98 5.17 12.70 15.16
N GLY A 99 5.39 13.95 15.56
CA GLY A 99 5.19 15.12 14.73
C GLY A 99 6.10 15.15 13.49
N ILE A 100 7.38 14.78 13.67
CA ILE A 100 8.33 14.66 12.55
C ILE A 100 7.83 13.63 11.52
N LEU A 101 7.46 12.43 11.97
CA LEU A 101 6.99 11.36 11.08
C LEU A 101 5.64 11.67 10.42
N ALA A 102 4.74 12.34 11.13
CA ALA A 102 3.46 12.77 10.55
C ALA A 102 3.67 13.81 9.43
N ARG A 103 4.55 14.79 9.62
CA ARG A 103 4.93 15.75 8.56
C ARG A 103 5.61 15.07 7.38
N GLU A 104 6.43 14.06 7.64
CA GLU A 104 7.06 13.27 6.57
C GLU A 104 6.05 12.47 5.74
N ALA A 105 5.00 11.95 6.37
CA ALA A 105 3.90 11.30 5.64
C ALA A 105 3.13 12.27 4.73
N VAL A 106 2.98 13.54 5.15
CA VAL A 106 2.42 14.60 4.31
C VAL A 106 3.32 14.88 3.11
N ARG A 107 4.65 15.01 3.32
CA ARG A 107 5.63 15.19 2.21
C ARG A 107 5.59 14.03 1.22
N ALA A 108 5.46 12.80 1.72
CA ALA A 108 5.35 11.61 0.88
C ALA A 108 4.10 11.64 -0.01
N HIS A 109 2.96 12.07 0.54
CA HIS A 109 1.74 12.28 -0.24
C HIS A 109 1.95 13.35 -1.30
N ASP A 110 2.45 14.53 -0.91
CA ASP A 110 2.62 15.68 -1.81
C ASP A 110 3.59 15.35 -2.95
N TYR A 111 4.66 14.59 -2.66
CA TYR A 111 5.56 14.06 -3.69
C TYR A 111 4.85 13.12 -4.66
N ALA A 112 4.09 12.15 -4.15
CA ALA A 112 3.41 11.18 -5.03
C ALA A 112 2.32 11.85 -5.88
N ALA A 113 1.52 12.77 -5.32
CA ALA A 113 0.53 13.55 -6.05
C ALA A 113 1.20 14.49 -7.08
N GLY A 114 2.33 15.10 -6.71
CA GLY A 114 3.17 15.90 -7.62
C GLY A 114 3.67 15.05 -8.78
N LEU A 115 4.23 13.87 -8.51
CA LEU A 115 4.74 12.96 -9.53
C LEU A 115 3.65 12.56 -10.54
N ILE A 116 2.43 12.24 -10.07
CA ILE A 116 1.29 11.92 -10.95
C ILE A 116 1.02 13.07 -11.93
N ARG A 117 0.97 14.29 -11.42
CA ARG A 117 0.70 15.49 -12.21
C ARG A 117 1.85 15.83 -13.17
N ASP A 118 3.08 15.88 -12.65
CA ASP A 118 4.26 16.34 -13.39
C ASP A 118 4.65 15.35 -14.49
N GLU A 119 4.43 14.04 -14.25
CA GLU A 119 4.60 12.98 -15.24
C GLU A 119 3.36 12.75 -16.12
N GLN A 120 2.28 13.46 -15.87
CA GLN A 120 1.03 13.28 -16.60
C GLN A 120 0.56 11.81 -16.61
N ILE A 121 0.66 11.12 -15.45
CA ILE A 121 0.23 9.72 -15.33
C ILE A 121 -1.31 9.68 -15.29
N THR A 122 -1.90 9.11 -16.31
CA THR A 122 -3.36 8.92 -16.39
C THR A 122 -3.76 7.72 -15.52
N CYS A 123 -4.08 7.99 -14.24
CA CYS A 123 -4.45 6.96 -13.26
C CYS A 123 -5.73 7.32 -12.48
N PHE A 124 -6.60 8.16 -13.02
CA PHE A 124 -7.84 8.61 -12.39
C PHE A 124 -7.63 9.16 -10.97
N TYR A 125 -6.54 9.90 -10.75
CA TYR A 125 -6.30 10.55 -9.47
C TYR A 125 -7.39 11.57 -9.17
N ARG A 126 -8.01 11.43 -7.99
CA ARG A 126 -9.02 12.35 -7.46
C ARG A 126 -8.73 12.65 -6.01
N ASP A 127 -8.65 13.94 -5.65
CA ASP A 127 -8.60 14.41 -4.27
C ASP A 127 -10.03 14.50 -3.74
N THR A 128 -10.58 13.38 -3.28
CA THR A 128 -11.95 13.26 -2.78
C THR A 128 -12.07 13.53 -1.29
N GLY A 129 -10.95 13.62 -0.58
CA GLY A 129 -10.92 13.39 0.85
C GLY A 129 -11.10 11.91 1.18
N ARG A 130 -11.09 11.58 2.47
CA ARG A 130 -11.33 10.23 3.00
C ARG A 130 -12.11 10.29 4.31
N PHE A 131 -13.10 9.44 4.47
CA PHE A 131 -13.82 9.29 5.72
C PHE A 131 -13.22 8.17 6.56
N ILE A 132 -12.81 8.49 7.80
CA ILE A 132 -12.35 7.51 8.78
C ILE A 132 -13.53 7.21 9.70
N ALA A 133 -14.21 6.10 9.49
CA ALA A 133 -15.39 5.74 10.24
C ALA A 133 -15.06 5.25 11.65
N ALA A 134 -15.91 5.60 12.61
CA ALA A 134 -15.82 5.17 13.99
C ALA A 134 -16.85 4.07 14.29
N PRO A 135 -16.43 2.79 14.41
CA PRO A 135 -17.33 1.69 14.75
C PRO A 135 -17.92 1.74 16.18
N SER A 136 -17.45 2.64 17.04
CA SER A 136 -18.02 2.89 18.36
C SER A 136 -17.82 4.32 18.82
N LYS A 137 -18.56 4.75 19.86
CA LYS A 137 -18.38 6.05 20.48
C LYS A 137 -16.98 6.24 21.09
N ALA A 138 -16.39 5.19 21.63
CA ALA A 138 -15.03 5.21 22.16
C ALA A 138 -14.00 5.50 21.05
N ILE A 139 -14.17 4.88 19.87
CA ILE A 139 -13.31 5.13 18.70
C ILE A 139 -13.52 6.54 18.16
N TYR A 140 -14.74 7.07 18.15
CA TYR A 140 -15.02 8.46 17.77
C TYR A 140 -14.25 9.45 18.65
N ARG A 141 -14.34 9.30 19.98
CA ARG A 141 -13.59 10.15 20.94
C ARG A 141 -12.07 10.00 20.77
N LYS A 142 -11.56 8.81 20.43
CA LYS A 142 -10.14 8.62 20.15
C LYS A 142 -9.71 9.39 18.91
N LEU A 143 -10.50 9.36 17.82
CA LEU A 143 -10.24 10.15 16.61
C LEU A 143 -10.21 11.66 16.90
N GLU A 144 -11.19 12.15 17.68
CA GLU A 144 -11.27 13.56 18.09
C GLU A 144 -10.02 13.96 18.88
N LYS A 145 -9.66 13.18 19.90
CA LYS A 145 -8.45 13.43 20.71
C LYS A 145 -7.16 13.39 19.87
N ASP A 146 -7.03 12.42 18.95
CA ASP A 146 -5.87 12.33 18.07
C ASP A 146 -5.77 13.55 17.15
N LEU A 147 -6.90 14.08 16.66
CA LEU A 147 -6.97 15.29 15.84
C LEU A 147 -6.55 16.53 16.62
N GLU A 148 -7.06 16.69 17.85
CA GLU A 148 -6.68 17.79 18.75
C GLU A 148 -5.17 17.77 19.03
N LEU A 149 -4.62 16.58 19.28
CA LEU A 149 -3.20 16.39 19.53
C LEU A 149 -2.35 16.73 18.30
N MET A 150 -2.74 16.29 17.11
CA MET A 150 -2.08 16.67 15.85
C MET A 150 -2.05 18.18 15.63
N ARG A 151 -3.19 18.85 15.86
CA ARG A 151 -3.29 20.32 15.75
C ARG A 151 -2.40 21.04 16.75
N ALA A 152 -2.40 20.59 18.00
CA ALA A 152 -1.55 21.13 19.07
C ALA A 152 -0.05 20.96 18.79
N ASP A 153 0.33 19.91 18.03
CA ASP A 153 1.72 19.62 17.64
C ASP A 153 2.11 20.25 16.29
N GLY A 154 1.23 21.07 15.69
CA GLY A 154 1.47 21.76 14.42
C GLY A 154 1.64 20.79 13.23
N VAL A 155 0.99 19.62 13.29
CA VAL A 155 0.96 18.70 12.16
C VAL A 155 -0.04 19.23 11.13
N PRO A 156 0.34 19.36 9.83
CA PRO A 156 -0.57 19.82 8.79
C PRO A 156 -1.70 18.81 8.57
N VAL A 157 -2.87 19.08 9.16
CA VAL A 157 -4.06 18.23 9.04
C VAL A 157 -5.29 19.09 8.76
N ASP A 158 -5.91 18.85 7.61
CA ASP A 158 -7.22 19.42 7.29
C ASP A 158 -8.28 18.34 7.52
N ALA A 159 -8.96 18.43 8.65
CA ALA A 159 -9.90 17.42 9.09
C ALA A 159 -11.08 18.03 9.85
N GLU A 160 -12.24 17.36 9.74
CA GLU A 160 -13.48 17.68 10.43
C GLU A 160 -14.03 16.42 11.09
N MET A 161 -14.51 16.53 12.34
CA MET A 161 -15.26 15.46 12.97
C MET A 161 -16.72 15.52 12.50
N ILE A 162 -17.18 14.39 11.95
CA ILE A 162 -18.57 14.23 11.47
C ILE A 162 -19.32 13.42 12.53
N PRO A 163 -20.32 14.00 13.21
CA PRO A 163 -21.08 13.27 14.23
C PRO A 163 -22.00 12.21 13.61
N ALA A 164 -22.52 11.30 14.43
CA ALA A 164 -23.35 10.18 13.99
C ALA A 164 -24.58 10.59 13.20
N GLU A 165 -25.18 11.74 13.55
CA GLU A 165 -26.38 12.29 12.90
C GLU A 165 -26.12 12.71 11.45
N ARG A 166 -24.85 13.06 11.13
CA ARG A 166 -24.43 13.50 9.79
C ARG A 166 -23.66 12.41 9.00
N GLN A 167 -23.41 11.24 9.57
CA GLN A 167 -22.64 10.20 8.87
C GLN A 167 -23.29 9.74 7.56
N HIS A 168 -24.63 9.86 7.43
CA HIS A 168 -25.35 9.56 6.20
C HIS A 168 -24.91 10.41 5.00
N GLU A 169 -24.28 11.56 5.24
CA GLU A 169 -23.65 12.37 4.19
C GLU A 169 -22.45 11.66 3.55
N GLU A 170 -21.83 10.71 4.25
CA GLU A 170 -20.63 10.01 3.81
C GLU A 170 -20.90 8.55 3.39
N ILE A 171 -21.80 7.85 4.08
CA ILE A 171 -22.13 6.46 3.81
C ILE A 171 -23.54 6.09 4.31
N ALA A 172 -24.26 5.30 3.52
CA ALA A 172 -25.53 4.69 3.92
C ALA A 172 -25.28 3.50 4.85
N SER A 173 -25.00 3.77 6.10
CA SER A 173 -24.70 2.76 7.11
C SER A 173 -25.24 3.16 8.48
N THR A 174 -25.69 2.17 9.24
CA THR A 174 -26.13 2.35 10.63
C THR A 174 -25.14 1.79 11.65
N VAL A 175 -24.01 1.21 11.19
CA VAL A 175 -23.06 0.53 12.09
C VAL A 175 -21.98 1.46 12.65
N TYR A 176 -21.94 2.72 12.22
CA TYR A 176 -20.94 3.67 12.67
C TYR A 176 -21.52 4.71 13.64
N HIS A 177 -20.66 5.35 14.37
CA HIS A 177 -20.95 6.42 15.32
C HIS A 177 -20.31 7.75 14.85
N GLY A 178 -20.48 8.08 13.57
CA GLY A 178 -19.77 9.19 12.94
C GLY A 178 -18.34 8.83 12.55
N GLY A 179 -17.48 9.82 12.47
CA GLY A 179 -16.08 9.61 12.06
C GLY A 179 -15.34 10.91 11.83
N GLN A 180 -14.23 10.83 11.10
CA GLN A 180 -13.39 11.96 10.76
C GLN A 180 -13.28 12.08 9.24
N LEU A 181 -13.63 13.22 8.68
CA LEU A 181 -13.34 13.57 7.30
C LEU A 181 -11.92 14.15 7.22
N LEU A 182 -11.05 13.51 6.45
CA LEU A 182 -9.71 14.01 6.13
C LEU A 182 -9.71 14.57 4.71
N ARG A 183 -9.49 15.88 4.54
CA ARG A 183 -9.31 16.52 3.22
C ARG A 183 -7.87 16.33 2.74
N GLY A 184 -7.61 16.56 1.45
CA GLY A 184 -6.30 16.36 0.83
C GLY A 184 -5.85 14.90 0.78
N ASN A 185 -6.78 13.96 0.86
CA ASN A 185 -6.55 12.52 0.64
C ASN A 185 -7.25 12.11 -0.66
N GLY A 186 -6.61 11.25 -1.44
CA GLY A 186 -7.13 10.88 -2.73
C GLY A 186 -7.20 9.39 -2.98
N ILE A 187 -7.73 9.07 -4.16
CA ILE A 187 -7.76 7.73 -4.72
C ILE A 187 -7.16 7.73 -6.12
N ILE A 188 -6.60 6.60 -6.49
CA ILE A 188 -6.05 6.32 -7.82
C ILE A 188 -6.54 4.96 -8.33
N HIS A 189 -6.41 4.72 -9.62
CA HIS A 189 -6.44 3.39 -10.21
C HIS A 189 -5.04 2.76 -10.08
N ALA A 190 -4.87 1.81 -9.17
CA ALA A 190 -3.55 1.28 -8.79
C ALA A 190 -2.78 0.65 -9.96
N GLY A 191 -3.48 -0.06 -10.85
CA GLY A 191 -2.88 -0.68 -12.05
C GLY A 191 -2.32 0.35 -13.02
N LEU A 192 -3.09 1.39 -13.35
CA LEU A 192 -2.67 2.45 -14.28
C LEU A 192 -1.58 3.34 -13.70
N TYR A 193 -1.62 3.62 -12.40
CA TYR A 193 -0.52 4.34 -11.75
C TYR A 193 0.82 3.60 -11.90
N HIS A 194 0.81 2.29 -11.62
CA HIS A 194 1.98 1.45 -11.79
C HIS A 194 2.44 1.39 -13.26
N GLN A 195 1.51 1.20 -14.19
CA GLN A 195 1.81 1.16 -15.63
C GLN A 195 2.45 2.48 -16.08
N GLY A 196 1.91 3.61 -15.67
CA GLY A 196 2.47 4.92 -15.96
C GLY A 196 3.91 5.07 -15.45
N LEU A 197 4.23 4.56 -14.25
CA LEU A 197 5.61 4.55 -13.76
C LEU A 197 6.53 3.68 -14.62
N VAL A 198 6.10 2.49 -15.05
CA VAL A 198 6.87 1.63 -15.97
C VAL A 198 7.16 2.36 -17.27
N GLU A 199 6.15 2.98 -17.86
CA GLU A 199 6.27 3.74 -19.12
C GLU A 199 7.28 4.90 -18.97
N ARG A 200 7.25 5.64 -17.87
CA ARG A 200 8.19 6.75 -17.62
C ARG A 200 9.62 6.26 -17.40
N VAL A 201 9.83 5.15 -16.66
CA VAL A 201 11.16 4.54 -16.52
C VAL A 201 11.71 4.13 -17.88
N ARG A 202 10.90 3.45 -18.71
CA ARG A 202 11.31 3.01 -20.06
C ARG A 202 11.58 4.19 -20.98
N ALA A 203 10.76 5.24 -20.95
CA ALA A 203 10.95 6.45 -21.74
C ALA A 203 12.27 7.20 -21.40
N GLN A 204 12.76 7.04 -20.17
CA GLN A 204 14.07 7.56 -19.74
C GLN A 204 15.24 6.58 -19.97
N GLY A 205 15.03 5.49 -20.73
CA GLY A 205 16.05 4.51 -21.07
C GLY A 205 16.28 3.40 -20.02
N GLY A 206 15.53 3.42 -18.91
CA GLY A 206 15.60 2.34 -17.90
C GLY A 206 14.96 1.05 -18.41
N LYS A 207 15.54 -0.08 -18.02
CA LYS A 207 15.02 -1.41 -18.37
C LYS A 207 14.15 -1.95 -17.23
N VAL A 208 12.97 -2.45 -17.56
CA VAL A 208 12.07 -3.12 -16.62
C VAL A 208 11.78 -4.51 -17.17
N ILE A 209 12.32 -5.53 -16.50
CA ILE A 209 12.33 -6.93 -16.94
C ILE A 209 11.57 -7.78 -15.93
N GLY A 210 10.46 -8.35 -16.36
CA GLY A 210 9.68 -9.32 -15.61
C GLY A 210 10.19 -10.75 -15.77
N PHE A 211 9.61 -11.67 -15.00
CA PHE A 211 9.96 -13.10 -15.01
C PHE A 211 11.47 -13.33 -14.93
N CYS A 212 12.14 -12.50 -14.13
CA CYS A 212 13.58 -12.50 -13.93
C CYS A 212 13.90 -12.42 -12.42
N PRO A 213 13.66 -13.49 -11.66
CA PRO A 213 13.90 -13.50 -10.23
C PRO A 213 15.39 -13.33 -9.91
N VAL A 214 15.71 -12.41 -9.00
CA VAL A 214 17.06 -12.32 -8.43
C VAL A 214 17.23 -13.45 -7.39
N THR A 215 18.17 -14.33 -7.63
CA THR A 215 18.44 -15.51 -6.79
C THR A 215 19.61 -15.33 -5.85
N GLY A 216 20.46 -14.31 -6.07
CA GLY A 216 21.60 -13.99 -5.24
C GLY A 216 22.19 -12.63 -5.55
N ILE A 217 22.85 -12.05 -4.54
CA ILE A 217 23.66 -10.84 -4.65
C ILE A 217 24.97 -11.15 -3.91
N SER A 218 26.09 -11.02 -4.62
CA SER A 218 27.44 -11.13 -4.05
C SER A 218 28.13 -9.80 -4.14
N ARG A 219 28.72 -9.36 -3.03
CA ARG A 219 29.57 -8.17 -3.02
C ARG A 219 30.92 -8.49 -3.62
N GLU A 220 31.39 -7.64 -4.50
CA GLU A 220 32.70 -7.70 -5.13
C GLU A 220 33.58 -6.54 -4.63
N ASN A 221 34.85 -6.48 -5.09
CA ASN A 221 35.74 -5.38 -4.72
C ASN A 221 35.16 -4.02 -5.13
N GLU A 222 34.54 -3.95 -6.31
CA GLU A 222 33.87 -2.76 -6.84
C GLU A 222 32.43 -3.15 -7.25
N GLY A 223 31.44 -2.90 -6.36
CA GLY A 223 30.03 -3.15 -6.65
C GLY A 223 29.55 -4.56 -6.29
N PHE A 224 28.69 -5.12 -7.14
CA PHE A 224 27.95 -6.36 -6.86
C PHE A 224 27.80 -7.22 -8.12
N THR A 225 27.79 -8.53 -7.91
CA THR A 225 27.30 -9.50 -8.91
C THR A 225 25.87 -9.90 -8.53
N VAL A 226 24.89 -9.57 -9.40
CA VAL A 226 23.48 -9.95 -9.25
C VAL A 226 23.19 -11.17 -10.11
N THR A 227 22.73 -12.26 -9.51
CA THR A 227 22.49 -13.55 -10.18
C THR A 227 20.99 -13.73 -10.45
N THR A 228 20.68 -14.12 -11.68
CA THR A 228 19.33 -14.48 -12.13
C THR A 228 19.37 -15.74 -13.00
N PRO A 229 18.24 -16.44 -13.22
CA PRO A 229 18.17 -17.54 -14.18
C PRO A 229 18.44 -17.12 -15.64
N LYS A 230 18.27 -15.83 -15.96
CA LYS A 230 18.50 -15.27 -17.29
C LYS A 230 19.93 -14.71 -17.49
N GLY A 231 20.82 -14.88 -16.49
CA GLY A 231 22.20 -14.40 -16.53
C GLY A 231 22.63 -13.62 -15.30
N THR A 232 23.86 -13.15 -15.29
CA THR A 232 24.44 -12.35 -14.22
C THR A 232 24.64 -10.91 -14.67
N ILE A 233 24.52 -9.97 -13.72
CA ILE A 233 24.69 -8.52 -13.96
C ILE A 233 25.75 -8.00 -12.99
N GLN A 234 26.77 -7.32 -13.52
CA GLN A 234 27.70 -6.53 -12.72
C GLN A 234 27.04 -5.17 -12.43
N ALA A 235 26.74 -4.89 -11.15
CA ALA A 235 26.06 -3.68 -10.72
C ALA A 235 26.99 -2.82 -9.86
N GLY A 236 26.99 -1.50 -10.07
CA GLY A 236 27.64 -0.57 -9.16
C GLY A 236 26.92 -0.53 -7.82
N GLU A 237 25.62 -0.43 -7.86
CA GLU A 237 24.72 -0.35 -6.69
C GLU A 237 23.55 -1.31 -6.83
N VAL A 238 22.98 -1.76 -5.69
CA VAL A 238 21.80 -2.61 -5.65
C VAL A 238 20.77 -2.05 -4.69
N PHE A 239 19.52 -2.00 -5.12
CA PHE A 239 18.37 -1.59 -4.31
C PHE A 239 17.31 -2.70 -4.23
N VAL A 240 17.04 -3.22 -3.02
CA VAL A 240 16.00 -4.21 -2.75
C VAL A 240 14.70 -3.53 -2.36
N ALA A 241 13.69 -3.61 -3.24
CA ALA A 241 12.37 -2.98 -3.15
C ALA A 241 11.21 -4.01 -3.09
N THR A 242 11.47 -5.21 -2.59
CA THR A 242 10.56 -6.37 -2.65
C THR A 242 9.47 -6.38 -1.56
N ASN A 243 9.64 -5.61 -0.49
CA ASN A 243 8.69 -5.46 0.63
C ASN A 243 8.07 -6.80 1.11
N GLY A 244 6.73 -6.95 1.09
CA GLY A 244 6.02 -8.16 1.52
C GLY A 244 6.23 -9.39 0.64
N TYR A 245 6.89 -9.25 -0.49
CA TYR A 245 7.22 -10.32 -1.44
C TYR A 245 8.70 -10.71 -1.41
N THR A 246 9.43 -10.30 -0.38
CA THR A 246 10.86 -10.58 -0.22
C THR A 246 11.13 -12.08 -0.20
N PRO A 247 11.91 -12.63 -1.17
CA PRO A 247 12.20 -14.05 -1.28
C PRO A 247 13.25 -14.51 -0.26
N LYS A 248 13.48 -15.83 -0.19
CA LYS A 248 14.49 -16.42 0.70
C LYS A 248 15.91 -15.97 0.37
N ALA A 249 16.16 -15.52 -0.84
CA ALA A 249 17.46 -14.97 -1.27
C ALA A 249 17.91 -13.74 -0.48
N PHE A 250 16.96 -13.02 0.16
CA PHE A 250 17.23 -11.83 0.97
C PHE A 250 16.86 -12.06 2.45
N PRO A 251 17.60 -12.89 3.18
CA PRO A 251 17.22 -13.34 4.54
C PRO A 251 17.21 -12.20 5.55
N TRP A 252 18.10 -11.20 5.40
CA TRP A 252 18.16 -10.06 6.30
C TRP A 252 16.89 -9.18 6.20
N GLN A 253 16.47 -8.84 4.99
CA GLN A 253 15.25 -8.06 4.72
C GLN A 253 14.01 -8.88 5.08
N ARG A 254 13.96 -10.14 4.65
CA ARG A 254 12.82 -11.05 4.84
C ARG A 254 12.42 -11.21 6.31
N ARG A 255 13.40 -11.33 7.22
CA ARG A 255 13.14 -11.51 8.67
C ARG A 255 12.72 -10.21 9.39
N ARG A 256 12.57 -9.09 8.69
CA ARG A 256 12.20 -7.78 9.25
C ARG A 256 10.82 -7.32 8.86
N VAL A 257 10.19 -7.98 7.92
CA VAL A 257 8.82 -7.68 7.49
C VAL A 257 7.90 -8.86 7.75
N ILE A 258 6.68 -8.56 8.15
CA ILE A 258 5.61 -9.51 8.40
C ILE A 258 4.61 -9.37 7.25
N PRO A 259 4.60 -10.29 6.26
CA PRO A 259 3.61 -10.27 5.19
C PRO A 259 2.24 -10.68 5.74
N VAL A 260 1.23 -9.84 5.52
CA VAL A 260 -0.16 -10.05 5.93
C VAL A 260 -1.04 -9.97 4.69
N SER A 261 -1.83 -10.99 4.43
CA SER A 261 -2.77 -10.97 3.31
C SER A 261 -3.96 -10.07 3.58
N ALA A 262 -4.27 -9.25 2.60
CA ALA A 262 -5.47 -8.43 2.51
C ALA A 262 -6.28 -8.88 1.30
N PHE A 263 -7.60 -8.81 1.41
CA PHE A 263 -8.52 -9.28 0.37
C PHE A 263 -9.45 -8.14 -0.05
N MET A 264 -9.80 -8.13 -1.32
CA MET A 264 -10.73 -7.18 -1.90
C MET A 264 -11.73 -7.88 -2.82
N ILE A 265 -12.92 -7.30 -2.91
CA ILE A 265 -13.95 -7.65 -3.87
C ILE A 265 -14.36 -6.42 -4.67
N ALA A 266 -14.84 -6.63 -5.88
CA ALA A 266 -15.50 -5.62 -6.70
C ALA A 266 -16.91 -6.07 -7.05
N THR A 267 -17.88 -5.15 -6.94
CA THR A 267 -19.25 -5.41 -7.32
C THR A 267 -19.42 -5.39 -8.85
N GLU A 268 -20.52 -5.89 -9.33
CA GLU A 268 -21.05 -5.55 -10.64
C GLU A 268 -21.34 -4.04 -10.75
N THR A 269 -21.65 -3.56 -11.94
CA THR A 269 -22.05 -2.17 -12.17
C THR A 269 -23.37 -1.87 -11.46
N LEU A 270 -23.38 -0.83 -10.63
CA LEU A 270 -24.52 -0.35 -9.86
C LEU A 270 -25.18 0.84 -10.54
N SER A 271 -26.47 1.05 -10.26
CA SER A 271 -27.15 2.23 -10.79
C SER A 271 -26.61 3.52 -10.15
N PRO A 272 -26.67 4.66 -10.86
CA PRO A 272 -26.25 5.95 -10.30
C PRO A 272 -26.99 6.31 -9.01
N GLU A 273 -28.26 5.94 -8.90
CA GLU A 273 -29.11 6.20 -7.72
C GLU A 273 -28.62 5.38 -6.52
N LEU A 274 -28.23 4.11 -6.73
CA LEU A 274 -27.69 3.26 -5.68
C LEU A 274 -26.31 3.76 -5.23
N MET A 275 -25.45 4.13 -6.18
CA MET A 275 -24.13 4.70 -5.86
C MET A 275 -24.25 6.01 -5.07
N ALA A 276 -25.13 6.93 -5.48
CA ALA A 276 -25.37 8.17 -4.79
C ALA A 276 -25.95 7.97 -3.38
N ARG A 277 -26.71 6.90 -3.16
CA ARG A 277 -27.23 6.55 -1.85
C ARG A 277 -26.14 5.93 -0.97
N VAL A 278 -25.36 4.99 -1.51
CA VAL A 278 -24.34 4.24 -0.76
C VAL A 278 -23.15 5.11 -0.35
N LEU A 279 -22.62 5.90 -1.28
CA LEU A 279 -21.49 6.81 -1.07
C LEU A 279 -21.82 8.19 -1.67
N PRO A 280 -22.63 9.00 -0.99
CA PRO A 280 -23.16 10.26 -1.55
C PRO A 280 -22.09 11.23 -2.08
N ASN A 281 -20.94 11.26 -1.43
CA ASN A 281 -19.80 12.11 -1.82
C ASN A 281 -18.75 11.37 -2.65
N GLY A 282 -18.96 10.08 -3.01
CA GLY A 282 -17.98 9.27 -3.71
C GLY A 282 -16.63 9.17 -3.02
N ARG A 283 -16.58 9.37 -1.70
CA ARG A 283 -15.36 9.29 -0.90
C ARG A 283 -15.03 7.87 -0.48
N PRO A 284 -13.75 7.52 -0.44
CA PRO A 284 -13.32 6.29 0.18
C PRO A 284 -13.48 6.38 1.71
N LEU A 285 -13.83 5.25 2.31
CA LEU A 285 -13.95 5.09 3.75
C LEU A 285 -13.02 3.99 4.22
N ILE A 286 -12.47 4.15 5.43
CA ILE A 286 -11.75 3.11 6.17
C ILE A 286 -12.19 3.15 7.64
N GLU A 287 -12.37 2.00 8.26
CA GLU A 287 -12.65 1.93 9.69
C GLU A 287 -11.41 2.22 10.54
N ASN A 288 -11.59 2.92 11.66
CA ASN A 288 -10.52 3.13 12.64
C ASN A 288 -10.48 2.00 13.66
N ARG A 289 -10.05 0.80 13.23
CA ARG A 289 -9.81 -0.36 14.10
C ARG A 289 -8.54 -1.13 13.68
N ASN A 290 -8.15 -2.15 14.44
CA ASN A 290 -6.94 -2.93 14.15
C ASN A 290 -7.10 -3.83 12.92
N THR A 291 -8.31 -4.34 12.69
CA THR A 291 -8.65 -5.18 11.52
C THR A 291 -9.73 -4.48 10.68
N PRO A 292 -9.38 -3.36 10.00
CA PRO A 292 -10.37 -2.51 9.35
C PRO A 292 -10.99 -3.14 8.13
N LEU A 293 -12.21 -2.72 7.85
CA LEU A 293 -12.82 -2.77 6.53
C LEU A 293 -12.60 -1.43 5.82
N TRP A 294 -12.60 -1.48 4.51
CA TRP A 294 -12.55 -0.28 3.66
C TRP A 294 -13.47 -0.43 2.47
N ILE A 295 -14.03 0.70 2.04
CA ILE A 295 -14.93 0.80 0.90
C ILE A 295 -14.57 2.03 0.08
N ARG A 296 -14.65 1.90 -1.25
CA ARG A 296 -14.45 3.01 -2.16
C ARG A 296 -15.20 2.79 -3.48
N PRO A 297 -15.53 3.85 -4.22
CA PRO A 297 -15.95 3.71 -5.60
C PRO A 297 -14.74 3.33 -6.48
N ASN A 298 -15.00 2.71 -7.62
CA ASN A 298 -14.01 2.56 -8.68
C ASN A 298 -13.73 3.92 -9.38
N GLU A 299 -12.97 3.91 -10.48
CA GLU A 299 -12.50 5.11 -11.18
C GLU A 299 -13.63 5.96 -11.79
N ASP A 300 -14.68 5.34 -12.31
CA ASP A 300 -15.83 6.00 -12.93
C ASP A 300 -17.04 6.17 -11.97
N GLY A 301 -16.95 5.64 -10.74
CA GLY A 301 -18.00 5.74 -9.75
C GLY A 301 -19.19 4.81 -9.96
N THR A 302 -19.04 3.74 -10.75
CA THR A 302 -20.12 2.81 -11.08
C THR A 302 -20.10 1.50 -10.27
N ARG A 303 -19.03 1.22 -9.52
CA ARG A 303 -18.86 0.00 -8.73
C ARG A 303 -18.34 0.33 -7.33
N ILE A 304 -18.61 -0.56 -6.41
CA ILE A 304 -18.00 -0.56 -5.09
C ILE A 304 -16.83 -1.54 -5.06
N LEU A 305 -15.67 -1.06 -4.60
CA LEU A 305 -14.55 -1.88 -4.18
C LEU A 305 -14.55 -1.95 -2.66
N PHE A 306 -14.61 -3.16 -2.12
CA PHE A 306 -14.68 -3.40 -0.69
C PHE A 306 -13.56 -4.35 -0.26
N GLY A 307 -12.99 -4.16 0.92
CA GLY A 307 -11.92 -5.02 1.37
C GLY A 307 -11.74 -5.03 2.88
N GLY A 308 -10.89 -5.95 3.31
CA GLY A 308 -10.56 -6.14 4.71
C GLY A 308 -9.30 -6.97 4.90
N THR A 309 -8.73 -6.85 6.10
CA THR A 309 -7.62 -7.68 6.55
C THR A 309 -8.21 -8.87 7.30
N THR A 310 -8.23 -10.05 6.68
CA THR A 310 -8.72 -11.25 7.35
C THR A 310 -7.64 -11.95 8.16
N GLY A 311 -6.37 -11.61 7.90
CA GLY A 311 -5.19 -12.10 8.62
C GLY A 311 -4.84 -13.56 8.41
N GLU A 312 -5.63 -14.29 7.62
CA GLU A 312 -5.42 -15.70 7.35
C GLU A 312 -5.44 -15.95 5.84
N ASP A 313 -4.39 -16.55 5.31
CA ASP A 313 -4.34 -17.08 3.93
C ASP A 313 -5.19 -18.37 3.78
N LEU A 314 -5.93 -18.74 4.81
CA LEU A 314 -6.68 -19.97 4.84
C LEU A 314 -7.98 -19.87 4.04
N GLY A 315 -8.12 -20.74 3.07
CA GLY A 315 -9.30 -20.89 2.23
C GLY A 315 -9.14 -20.32 0.82
N SER A 316 -10.02 -20.74 -0.08
CA SER A 316 -10.08 -20.26 -1.46
C SER A 316 -10.57 -18.82 -1.54
N LEU A 317 -10.25 -18.13 -2.63
CA LEU A 317 -10.76 -16.77 -2.90
C LEU A 317 -12.30 -16.72 -2.93
N PRO A 318 -13.04 -17.70 -3.48
CA PRO A 318 -14.50 -17.73 -3.39
C PRO A 318 -15.02 -17.72 -1.94
N ARG A 319 -14.38 -18.46 -1.03
CA ARG A 319 -14.75 -18.42 0.40
C ARG A 319 -14.51 -17.05 1.01
N LYS A 320 -13.41 -16.37 0.62
CA LYS A 320 -13.12 -14.99 1.06
C LYS A 320 -14.10 -13.99 0.47
N ALA A 321 -14.52 -14.19 -0.78
CA ALA A 321 -15.56 -13.40 -1.42
C ALA A 321 -16.88 -13.46 -0.64
N HIS A 322 -17.35 -14.64 -0.27
CA HIS A 322 -18.55 -14.80 0.58
C HIS A 322 -18.41 -14.09 1.92
N GLN A 323 -17.24 -14.21 2.57
CA GLN A 323 -16.96 -13.53 3.83
C GLN A 323 -17.01 -12.00 3.69
N LEU A 324 -16.34 -11.46 2.68
CA LEU A 324 -16.30 -10.00 2.43
C LEU A 324 -17.66 -9.47 1.96
N HIS A 325 -18.39 -10.24 1.15
CA HIS A 325 -19.76 -9.88 0.75
C HIS A 325 -20.67 -9.76 1.97
N GLY A 326 -20.62 -10.73 2.90
CA GLY A 326 -21.38 -10.67 4.14
C GLY A 326 -21.00 -9.46 5.03
N GLU A 327 -19.72 -9.09 5.10
CA GLU A 327 -19.29 -7.88 5.79
C GLU A 327 -19.76 -6.62 5.05
N MET A 328 -19.70 -6.59 3.73
CA MET A 328 -20.15 -5.48 2.89
C MET A 328 -21.66 -5.21 3.11
N THR A 329 -22.49 -6.24 3.04
CA THR A 329 -23.94 -6.11 3.22
C THR A 329 -24.32 -5.80 4.68
N ARG A 330 -23.52 -6.26 5.65
CA ARG A 330 -23.68 -5.85 7.06
C ARG A 330 -23.40 -4.36 7.26
N VAL A 331 -22.36 -3.82 6.58
CA VAL A 331 -21.98 -2.40 6.66
C VAL A 331 -22.94 -1.53 5.84
N VAL A 332 -23.32 -1.98 4.67
CA VAL A 332 -24.21 -1.27 3.72
C VAL A 332 -25.31 -2.24 3.27
N PRO A 333 -26.44 -2.33 3.99
CA PRO A 333 -27.54 -3.26 3.65
C PRO A 333 -28.11 -3.06 2.25
N ASP A 334 -28.05 -1.86 1.71
CA ASP A 334 -28.51 -1.53 0.34
C ASP A 334 -27.77 -2.31 -0.75
N LEU A 335 -26.64 -2.94 -0.43
CA LEU A 335 -25.87 -3.80 -1.34
C LEU A 335 -26.27 -5.28 -1.25
N GLU A 336 -27.34 -5.63 -0.51
CA GLU A 336 -27.85 -7.00 -0.50
C GLU A 336 -28.32 -7.39 -1.90
N GLY A 337 -27.94 -8.61 -2.35
CA GLY A 337 -28.26 -9.12 -3.67
C GLY A 337 -27.35 -8.63 -4.81
N VAL A 338 -26.45 -7.67 -4.55
CA VAL A 338 -25.45 -7.23 -5.52
C VAL A 338 -24.43 -8.33 -5.76
N LYS A 339 -24.13 -8.63 -7.03
CA LYS A 339 -23.17 -9.66 -7.41
C LYS A 339 -21.72 -9.12 -7.44
N LEU A 340 -20.77 -10.05 -7.30
CA LEU A 340 -19.35 -9.78 -7.35
C LEU A 340 -18.76 -10.18 -8.70
N THR A 341 -17.96 -9.30 -9.28
CA THR A 341 -17.17 -9.58 -10.49
C THR A 341 -15.73 -9.97 -10.19
N HIS A 342 -15.19 -9.55 -9.06
CA HIS A 342 -13.81 -9.86 -8.69
C HIS A 342 -13.66 -10.18 -7.21
N CYS A 343 -12.68 -11.07 -6.91
CA CYS A 343 -12.13 -11.22 -5.58
C CYS A 343 -10.62 -11.52 -5.68
N TRP A 344 -9.79 -10.71 -5.06
CA TRP A 344 -8.34 -10.90 -5.11
C TRP A 344 -7.66 -10.68 -3.77
N THR A 345 -6.38 -11.02 -3.73
CA THR A 345 -5.54 -10.85 -2.54
C THR A 345 -4.22 -10.17 -2.89
N GLY A 346 -3.63 -9.53 -1.89
CA GLY A 346 -2.29 -8.97 -1.95
C GLY A 346 -1.64 -8.95 -0.57
N LYS A 347 -0.30 -8.91 -0.51
CA LYS A 347 0.44 -8.90 0.75
C LYS A 347 0.78 -7.48 1.17
N VAL A 348 0.34 -7.10 2.36
CA VAL A 348 0.79 -5.89 3.06
C VAL A 348 1.97 -6.29 3.96
N ALA A 349 3.07 -5.53 3.93
CA ALA A 349 4.18 -5.77 4.84
C ALA A 349 4.12 -4.84 6.05
N PHE A 350 4.13 -5.43 7.22
CA PHE A 350 4.29 -4.72 8.49
C PHE A 350 5.72 -4.89 9.02
N SER A 351 6.28 -3.85 9.60
CA SER A 351 7.46 -3.90 10.45
C SER A 351 7.07 -4.22 11.89
N PHE A 352 8.02 -4.65 12.72
CA PHE A 352 7.72 -4.95 14.12
C PHE A 352 7.47 -3.71 15.00
N ASP A 353 7.87 -2.55 14.54
CA ASP A 353 7.63 -1.24 15.19
C ASP A 353 6.56 -0.40 14.48
N MET A 354 5.89 -0.96 13.47
CA MET A 354 4.82 -0.31 12.70
C MET A 354 5.25 0.92 11.89
N LEU A 355 6.55 1.09 11.65
CA LEU A 355 7.13 2.22 10.91
C LEU A 355 7.78 1.76 9.60
N PRO A 356 7.83 2.62 8.57
CA PRO A 356 8.65 2.39 7.38
C PRO A 356 10.15 2.44 7.71
N HIS A 357 10.94 1.68 6.96
CA HIS A 357 12.39 1.64 7.09
C HIS A 357 13.07 1.80 5.74
N THR A 358 14.11 2.61 5.72
CA THR A 358 15.03 2.79 4.58
C THR A 358 16.46 2.88 5.10
N GLY A 359 17.41 2.40 4.32
CA GLY A 359 18.82 2.39 4.72
C GLY A 359 19.65 1.49 3.83
N THR A 360 20.83 1.09 4.36
CA THR A 360 21.78 0.21 3.69
C THR A 360 22.19 -0.92 4.62
N HIS A 361 22.31 -2.13 4.09
CA HIS A 361 22.84 -3.28 4.80
C HIS A 361 23.79 -4.06 3.88
N ASP A 362 25.01 -4.27 4.33
CA ASP A 362 26.09 -4.87 3.56
C ASP A 362 26.30 -4.21 2.18
N GLY A 363 26.09 -2.88 2.11
CA GLY A 363 26.17 -2.08 0.89
C GLY A 363 24.90 -2.13 0.04
N VAL A 364 23.95 -3.00 0.31
CA VAL A 364 22.69 -3.10 -0.43
C VAL A 364 21.65 -2.16 0.14
N HIS A 365 21.11 -1.26 -0.69
CA HIS A 365 20.05 -0.33 -0.28
C HIS A 365 18.73 -1.07 -0.13
N TYR A 366 17.89 -0.59 0.80
CA TYR A 366 16.54 -1.11 1.00
C TYR A 366 15.55 0.00 1.39
N ALA A 367 14.28 -0.20 1.04
CA ALA A 367 13.16 0.60 1.53
C ALA A 367 11.91 -0.31 1.61
N MET A 368 11.33 -0.48 2.82
CA MET A 368 10.25 -1.44 3.05
C MET A 368 9.51 -1.22 4.38
N GLY A 369 8.45 -2.01 4.63
CA GLY A 369 7.70 -1.97 5.90
C GLY A 369 6.64 -0.87 5.96
N TRP A 370 5.92 -0.59 4.87
CA TRP A 370 4.97 0.54 4.76
C TRP A 370 3.74 0.46 5.65
N CYS A 371 3.44 -0.68 6.24
CA CYS A 371 2.27 -0.87 7.11
C CYS A 371 0.99 -0.27 6.51
N ALA A 372 0.64 -0.65 5.26
CA ALA A 372 -0.50 -0.17 4.48
C ALA A 372 -0.46 1.30 3.97
N ALA A 373 0.60 2.07 4.23
CA ALA A 373 0.79 3.42 3.64
C ALA A 373 1.63 3.41 2.33
N GLY A 374 1.62 2.29 1.59
CA GLY A 374 2.63 1.98 0.56
C GLY A 374 2.58 2.81 -0.71
N VAL A 375 1.43 3.36 -1.14
CA VAL A 375 1.38 4.15 -2.39
C VAL A 375 2.19 5.44 -2.24
N PRO A 376 1.86 6.38 -1.33
CA PRO A 376 2.64 7.61 -1.21
C PRO A 376 4.03 7.36 -0.60
N MET A 377 4.10 6.66 0.52
CA MET A 377 5.34 6.47 1.25
C MET A 377 6.36 5.64 0.45
N GLY A 378 5.90 4.58 -0.23
CA GLY A 378 6.76 3.77 -1.08
C GLY A 378 7.30 4.56 -2.28
N THR A 379 6.45 5.33 -2.98
CA THR A 379 6.86 6.19 -4.09
C THR A 379 7.91 7.21 -3.61
N TYR A 380 7.66 7.88 -2.49
CA TYR A 380 8.55 8.88 -1.92
C TYR A 380 9.89 8.30 -1.47
N LEU A 381 9.88 7.21 -0.69
CA LEU A 381 11.12 6.61 -0.18
C LEU A 381 11.91 5.89 -1.27
N GLY A 382 11.27 5.42 -2.34
CA GLY A 382 11.97 5.00 -3.56
C GLY A 382 12.79 6.14 -4.16
N HIS A 383 12.18 7.31 -4.32
CA HIS A 383 12.87 8.52 -4.76
C HIS A 383 14.02 8.92 -3.82
N LYS A 384 13.78 8.98 -2.51
CA LYS A 384 14.82 9.31 -1.51
C LYS A 384 16.00 8.33 -1.52
N THR A 385 15.71 7.02 -1.71
CA THR A 385 16.76 6.02 -1.88
C THR A 385 17.60 6.27 -3.14
N ALA A 386 16.95 6.64 -4.24
CA ALA A 386 17.66 7.02 -5.47
C ALA A 386 18.57 8.23 -5.27
N LEU A 387 18.10 9.26 -4.54
CA LEU A 387 18.92 10.42 -4.18
C LEU A 387 20.14 10.01 -3.34
N ARG A 388 19.96 9.09 -2.38
CA ARG A 388 21.05 8.56 -1.56
C ARG A 388 22.10 7.84 -2.41
N ILE A 389 21.68 7.01 -3.36
CA ILE A 389 22.58 6.26 -4.27
C ILE A 389 23.48 7.21 -5.06
N VAL A 390 22.98 8.39 -5.43
CA VAL A 390 23.77 9.37 -6.19
C VAL A 390 24.45 10.44 -5.33
N GLY A 391 24.32 10.34 -3.99
CA GLY A 391 24.93 11.31 -3.06
C GLY A 391 24.29 12.70 -3.06
N ASP A 392 23.01 12.80 -3.46
CA ASP A 392 22.27 14.05 -3.47
C ASP A 392 21.95 14.51 -2.01
N PRO A 393 22.21 15.79 -1.65
CA PRO A 393 21.95 16.30 -0.30
C PRO A 393 20.49 16.23 0.12
N ASP A 394 19.54 16.21 -0.82
CA ASP A 394 18.12 16.10 -0.53
C ASP A 394 17.67 14.65 -0.23
N ALA A 395 18.60 13.69 -0.16
CA ALA A 395 18.30 12.29 0.15
C ALA A 395 17.74 12.09 1.56
N ALA A 396 18.16 12.91 2.52
CA ALA A 396 17.87 12.70 3.95
C ALA A 396 16.38 12.63 4.27
N THR A 397 16.01 11.68 5.14
CA THR A 397 14.68 11.52 5.71
C THR A 397 14.77 11.16 7.20
N PRO A 398 13.76 11.47 8.02
CA PRO A 398 13.72 11.05 9.43
C PRO A 398 13.55 9.51 9.60
N LEU A 399 13.41 8.79 8.52
CA LEU A 399 13.28 7.31 8.48
C LEU A 399 14.61 6.62 8.15
N ASP A 400 15.67 7.40 7.88
CA ASP A 400 16.96 6.88 7.48
C ASP A 400 17.66 6.13 8.62
N ASP A 401 18.21 4.96 8.27
CA ASP A 401 19.09 4.15 9.12
C ASP A 401 18.57 3.90 10.55
N ARG A 402 17.24 4.02 10.73
CA ARG A 402 16.60 3.64 11.99
C ARG A 402 16.80 2.15 12.23
N PRO A 403 16.98 1.71 13.49
CA PRO A 403 17.03 0.29 13.80
C PRO A 403 15.83 -0.43 13.20
N PHE A 404 16.10 -1.38 12.29
CA PHE A 404 15.05 -2.16 11.65
C PHE A 404 14.85 -3.47 12.43
N PRO A 405 13.84 -3.53 13.32
CA PRO A 405 13.73 -4.59 14.29
C PRO A 405 13.36 -5.95 13.66
N THR A 406 13.79 -7.01 14.34
CA THR A 406 13.33 -8.38 14.09
C THR A 406 13.11 -9.08 15.42
N LYS A 407 12.57 -10.29 15.41
CA LYS A 407 12.36 -11.09 16.61
C LYS A 407 13.16 -12.39 16.52
N PRO A 408 13.64 -12.95 17.66
CA PRO A 408 14.24 -14.27 17.69
C PRO A 408 13.34 -15.31 17.01
N PHE A 409 13.94 -16.26 16.30
CA PHE A 409 13.25 -17.36 15.59
C PHE A 409 12.31 -16.94 14.45
N TYR A 410 12.21 -15.66 14.13
CA TYR A 410 11.44 -15.18 12.97
C TYR A 410 12.33 -15.17 11.72
N THR A 411 11.95 -15.96 10.72
CA THR A 411 12.68 -16.13 9.46
C THR A 411 11.94 -15.58 8.23
N GLY A 412 10.87 -14.78 8.48
CA GLY A 412 10.00 -14.24 7.41
C GLY A 412 8.76 -15.09 7.12
N ASN A 413 8.53 -16.16 7.90
CA ASN A 413 7.27 -16.90 7.90
C ASN A 413 6.48 -16.49 9.18
N PRO A 414 5.35 -15.79 9.05
CA PRO A 414 4.62 -15.28 10.19
C PRO A 414 3.71 -16.35 10.83
N TRP A 415 4.31 -17.43 11.35
CA TRP A 415 3.61 -18.57 11.97
C TRP A 415 2.66 -18.17 13.12
N PHE A 416 2.92 -17.03 13.76
CA PHE A 416 2.11 -16.48 14.86
C PHE A 416 0.91 -15.64 14.38
N LEU A 417 0.79 -15.36 13.09
CA LEU A 417 -0.14 -14.35 12.55
C LEU A 417 -1.60 -14.64 12.90
N ARG A 418 -2.03 -15.90 12.85
CA ARG A 418 -3.39 -16.29 13.19
C ARG A 418 -3.79 -15.92 14.63
N TRP A 419 -2.87 -16.11 15.57
CA TRP A 419 -3.12 -15.74 16.99
C TRP A 419 -3.08 -14.22 17.19
N ALA A 420 -2.14 -13.55 16.53
CA ALA A 420 -2.06 -12.08 16.56
C ALA A 420 -3.34 -11.45 16.01
N VAL A 421 -3.86 -11.94 14.88
CA VAL A 421 -5.11 -11.45 14.29
C VAL A 421 -6.32 -11.79 15.17
N ALA A 422 -6.40 -12.99 15.74
CA ALA A 422 -7.47 -13.35 16.67
C ALA A 422 -7.48 -12.41 17.90
N TRP A 423 -6.30 -12.09 18.44
CA TRP A 423 -6.15 -11.14 19.54
C TRP A 423 -6.55 -9.71 19.13
N LEU A 424 -6.16 -9.24 17.94
CA LEU A 424 -6.56 -7.94 17.41
C LEU A 424 -8.08 -7.86 17.21
N LYS A 425 -8.70 -8.90 16.66
CA LYS A 425 -10.16 -9.00 16.52
C LYS A 425 -10.86 -8.98 17.90
N HIS A 426 -10.29 -9.64 18.91
CA HIS A 426 -10.82 -9.59 20.27
C HIS A 426 -10.74 -8.17 20.85
N LYS A 427 -9.62 -7.47 20.66
CA LYS A 427 -9.48 -6.06 21.04
C LYS A 427 -10.52 -5.17 20.32
N ASP A 428 -10.67 -5.34 19.00
CA ASP A 428 -11.67 -4.61 18.23
C ASP A 428 -13.09 -4.88 18.76
N ALA A 429 -13.44 -6.15 19.04
CA ALA A 429 -14.74 -6.51 19.60
C ALA A 429 -15.01 -5.88 20.97
N LYS A 430 -13.97 -5.70 21.80
CA LYS A 430 -14.09 -4.97 23.08
C LYS A 430 -14.35 -3.48 22.84
N LEU A 431 -13.56 -2.83 21.97
CA LEU A 431 -13.73 -1.41 21.65
C LEU A 431 -15.06 -1.10 20.96
N MET A 432 -15.65 -2.06 20.25
CA MET A 432 -16.98 -1.90 19.62
C MET A 432 -18.16 -2.02 20.60
N ARG A 433 -17.94 -2.50 21.82
CA ARG A 433 -18.98 -2.57 22.88
C ARG A 433 -19.01 -1.33 23.78
N GLU A 434 -17.98 -0.50 23.74
CA GLU A 434 -17.81 0.75 24.47
C GLU A 434 -18.34 1.95 23.65
#